data_49837c78e3da4bb9040188474fcaf353
#
_entry.id   49837c78e3da4bb9040188474fcaf353
#
_cell.length_a   1.000
_cell.length_b   1.000
_cell.length_c   1.000
_cell.angle_alpha   90.00
_cell.angle_beta   90.00
_cell.angle_gamma   90.00
#
_symmetry.space_group_name_H-M   'P 1'
#
loop_
_entity.id
_entity.type
_entity.pdbx_description
1 polymer ?
#
loop_
_entity_poly.entity_id
_entity_poly.type
_entity_poly.pdbx_seq_one_letter_code
_entity_poly.pdbx_strand_id
1 'polypeptide(L)'
;WSGVNLADSQDGLYNPEKAKAEFAKAKEALQAEGVQFPIHLDVPVNQSNKIFVNQVQSLKQSIESALGKDNVVLDLHQLSTDDFYNITYSASNAAAEDWDLSVGVAWEPDYLDPSTYLDVLKTTNSENTKSFMGYDDPNSQAVEKVGLKEYDQLVDDASKETTDLKVRYEKYAKAQAWLTDSALYIPTTTYNGAAAVVSRIKPFSGAYAQAGDKGSTYYFKYLKSQDDIVTKKQYDSAYK
;
A
#
# COMPACT_ATOMS: atom_id res chain seq x y z
N TRP A 1 1.03 -21.49 5.48
CA TRP A 1 0.39 -20.81 4.37
C TRP A 1 0.53 -21.63 3.08
N SER A 2 -0.22 -22.65 2.91
CA SER A 2 -0.54 -23.14 1.57
C SER A 2 -1.62 -22.21 1.02
N GLY A 3 -1.25 -20.93 0.87
CA GLY A 3 -2.22 -19.91 0.70
C GLY A 3 -2.59 -19.63 -0.73
N VAL A 4 -3.55 -18.78 -0.89
CA VAL A 4 -3.87 -18.13 -2.16
C VAL A 4 -2.61 -17.40 -2.61
N ASN A 5 -2.05 -17.80 -3.74
CA ASN A 5 -0.99 -17.04 -4.38
C ASN A 5 -1.66 -15.92 -5.18
N LEU A 6 -1.56 -14.70 -4.72
CA LEU A 6 -2.16 -13.54 -5.39
C LEU A 6 -1.62 -13.36 -6.81
N ALA A 7 -0.34 -13.68 -7.03
CA ALA A 7 0.24 -13.61 -8.37
C ALA A 7 -0.42 -14.59 -9.34
N ASP A 8 -0.77 -15.80 -8.88
CA ASP A 8 -1.46 -16.79 -9.71
C ASP A 8 -2.92 -16.38 -9.98
N SER A 9 -3.60 -15.81 -8.97
CA SER A 9 -4.98 -15.37 -9.10
C SER A 9 -5.15 -14.16 -10.02
N GLN A 10 -4.09 -13.41 -10.28
CA GLN A 10 -4.09 -12.16 -11.04
C GLN A 10 -3.25 -12.22 -12.32
N ASP A 11 -3.01 -13.37 -12.87
CA ASP A 11 -2.20 -13.59 -14.09
C ASP A 11 -0.79 -12.97 -14.03
N GLY A 12 -0.25 -12.84 -12.83
CA GLY A 12 0.96 -12.09 -12.53
C GLY A 12 0.71 -10.59 -12.34
N LEU A 13 1.48 -9.95 -11.46
CA LEU A 13 1.31 -8.53 -11.12
C LEU A 13 1.84 -7.58 -12.21
N TYR A 14 2.71 -8.05 -13.09
CA TYR A 14 3.23 -7.27 -14.21
C TYR A 14 2.89 -7.95 -15.54
N ASN A 15 1.89 -7.41 -16.23
CA ASN A 15 1.44 -7.93 -17.53
C ASN A 15 1.11 -6.76 -18.48
N PRO A 16 2.10 -6.23 -19.22
CA PRO A 16 1.89 -5.09 -20.10
C PRO A 16 0.93 -5.38 -21.27
N GLU A 17 0.86 -6.61 -21.73
CA GLU A 17 -0.06 -6.96 -22.82
C GLU A 17 -1.52 -6.98 -22.34
N LYS A 18 -1.78 -7.51 -21.15
CA LYS A 18 -3.08 -7.42 -20.51
C LYS A 18 -3.46 -5.96 -20.24
N ALA A 19 -2.51 -5.16 -19.71
CA ALA A 19 -2.72 -3.75 -19.46
C ALA A 19 -3.13 -2.98 -20.72
N LYS A 20 -2.48 -3.23 -21.86
CA LYS A 20 -2.85 -2.64 -23.15
C LYS A 20 -4.25 -3.04 -23.60
N ALA A 21 -4.60 -4.33 -23.45
CA ALA A 21 -5.91 -4.84 -23.84
C ALA A 21 -7.04 -4.24 -23.00
N GLU A 22 -6.85 -4.16 -21.68
CA GLU A 22 -7.84 -3.54 -20.78
C GLU A 22 -7.92 -2.02 -21.01
N PHE A 23 -6.78 -1.35 -21.22
CA PHE A 23 -6.77 0.07 -21.55
C PHE A 23 -7.49 0.37 -22.86
N ALA A 24 -7.37 -0.47 -23.87
CA ALA A 24 -8.08 -0.28 -25.13
C ALA A 24 -9.61 -0.28 -24.95
N LYS A 25 -10.13 -1.19 -24.12
CA LYS A 25 -11.56 -1.21 -23.75
C LYS A 25 -11.97 0.05 -22.97
N ALA A 26 -11.18 0.41 -21.98
CA ALA A 26 -11.42 1.61 -21.17
C ALA A 26 -11.40 2.88 -22.06
N LYS A 27 -10.46 2.96 -23.01
CA LYS A 27 -10.34 4.10 -23.93
C LYS A 27 -11.61 4.31 -24.76
N GLU A 28 -12.20 3.23 -25.29
CA GLU A 28 -13.46 3.31 -26.05
C GLU A 28 -14.60 3.88 -25.18
N ALA A 29 -14.73 3.39 -23.96
CA ALA A 29 -15.75 3.87 -23.02
C ALA A 29 -15.54 5.34 -22.64
N LEU A 30 -14.31 5.73 -22.32
CA LEU A 30 -13.96 7.10 -21.94
C LEU A 30 -14.15 8.07 -23.11
N GLN A 31 -13.82 7.67 -24.35
CA GLN A 31 -14.08 8.48 -25.52
C GLN A 31 -15.59 8.70 -25.76
N ALA A 32 -16.40 7.67 -25.51
CA ALA A 32 -17.85 7.80 -25.61
C ALA A 32 -18.42 8.79 -24.56
N GLU A 33 -17.75 8.95 -23.42
CA GLU A 33 -18.05 9.96 -22.39
C GLU A 33 -17.41 11.33 -22.66
N GLY A 34 -16.66 11.48 -23.76
CA GLY A 34 -16.06 12.76 -24.18
C GLY A 34 -14.70 13.05 -23.56
N VAL A 35 -14.06 12.07 -22.92
CA VAL A 35 -12.71 12.23 -22.34
C VAL A 35 -11.69 12.45 -23.45
N GLN A 36 -10.86 13.47 -23.27
CA GLN A 36 -9.76 13.78 -24.18
C GLN A 36 -8.50 13.00 -23.81
N PHE A 37 -7.67 12.69 -24.82
CA PHE A 37 -6.40 12.01 -24.66
C PHE A 37 -5.22 12.90 -25.11
N PRO A 38 -4.06 12.76 -24.46
CA PRO A 38 -3.75 11.85 -23.36
C PRO A 38 -4.49 12.20 -22.07
N ILE A 39 -4.78 11.18 -21.26
CA ILE A 39 -5.20 11.39 -19.87
C ILE A 39 -3.97 11.81 -19.08
N HIS A 40 -4.08 12.89 -18.31
CA HIS A 40 -3.07 13.35 -17.40
C HIS A 40 -3.42 12.89 -15.98
N LEU A 41 -2.45 12.27 -15.30
CA LEU A 41 -2.58 11.82 -13.91
C LEU A 41 -1.61 12.61 -13.04
N ASP A 42 -2.14 13.37 -12.11
CA ASP A 42 -1.35 14.15 -11.15
C ASP A 42 -0.81 13.26 -10.04
N VAL A 43 0.52 13.29 -9.86
CA VAL A 43 1.23 12.43 -8.91
C VAL A 43 2.11 13.27 -7.98
N PRO A 44 1.68 13.53 -6.75
CA PRO A 44 2.50 14.21 -5.76
C PRO A 44 3.66 13.32 -5.31
N VAL A 45 4.83 13.91 -5.16
CA VAL A 45 6.06 13.22 -4.76
C VAL A 45 6.77 14.00 -3.68
N ASN A 46 7.00 13.41 -2.53
CA ASN A 46 7.87 13.99 -1.51
C ASN A 46 9.32 13.99 -2.01
N GLN A 47 9.82 15.15 -2.42
CA GLN A 47 11.16 15.32 -3.00
C GLN A 47 12.31 14.96 -2.02
N SER A 48 12.04 14.97 -0.72
CA SER A 48 13.03 14.63 0.31
C SER A 48 13.29 13.13 0.40
N ASN A 49 12.35 12.30 -0.08
CA ASN A 49 12.48 10.85 -0.06
C ASN A 49 12.96 10.32 -1.42
N LYS A 50 14.27 10.12 -1.55
CA LYS A 50 14.87 9.65 -2.81
C LYS A 50 14.37 8.28 -3.27
N ILE A 51 13.97 7.42 -2.34
CA ILE A 51 13.42 6.09 -2.69
C ILE A 51 12.09 6.28 -3.41
N PHE A 52 11.18 7.08 -2.85
CA PHE A 52 9.88 7.33 -3.47
C PHE A 52 10.00 8.11 -4.79
N VAL A 53 10.92 9.07 -4.86
CA VAL A 53 11.21 9.76 -6.13
C VAL A 53 11.61 8.76 -7.22
N ASN A 54 12.51 7.83 -6.92
CA ASN A 54 12.93 6.82 -7.89
C ASN A 54 11.81 5.83 -8.25
N GLN A 55 11.02 5.41 -7.26
CA GLN A 55 9.89 4.51 -7.48
C GLN A 55 8.85 5.12 -8.41
N VAL A 56 8.46 6.37 -8.17
CA VAL A 56 7.44 7.02 -8.99
C VAL A 56 7.94 7.31 -10.41
N GLN A 57 9.23 7.64 -10.57
CA GLN A 57 9.84 7.79 -11.89
C GLN A 57 9.85 6.47 -12.67
N SER A 58 10.15 5.35 -11.99
CA SER A 58 10.09 4.02 -12.59
C SER A 58 8.66 3.64 -12.98
N LEU A 59 7.69 3.95 -12.11
CA LEU A 59 6.28 3.72 -12.38
C LEU A 59 5.81 4.52 -13.61
N LYS A 60 6.12 5.82 -13.65
CA LYS A 60 5.86 6.68 -14.81
C LYS A 60 6.41 6.08 -16.09
N GLN A 61 7.68 5.71 -16.09
CA GLN A 61 8.32 5.10 -17.26
C GLN A 61 7.63 3.81 -17.67
N SER A 62 7.26 2.96 -16.73
CA SER A 62 6.59 1.67 -17.00
C SER A 62 5.21 1.89 -17.63
N ILE A 63 4.39 2.75 -17.06
CA ILE A 63 3.03 3.03 -17.54
C ILE A 63 3.08 3.70 -18.93
N GLU A 64 3.85 4.76 -19.08
CA GLU A 64 3.94 5.50 -20.33
C GLU A 64 4.57 4.67 -21.47
N SER A 65 5.49 3.75 -21.15
CA SER A 65 6.05 2.83 -22.14
C SER A 65 5.06 1.73 -22.54
N ALA A 66 4.26 1.24 -21.61
CA ALA A 66 3.28 0.19 -21.87
C ALA A 66 2.07 0.73 -22.63
N LEU A 67 1.52 1.87 -22.22
CA LEU A 67 0.25 2.40 -22.77
C LEU A 67 0.46 3.46 -23.86
N GLY A 68 1.63 4.07 -23.93
CA GLY A 68 1.95 5.18 -24.83
C GLY A 68 1.60 6.55 -24.28
N LYS A 69 2.47 7.52 -24.47
CA LYS A 69 2.28 8.91 -24.02
C LYS A 69 1.12 9.65 -24.68
N ASP A 70 0.68 9.19 -25.82
CA ASP A 70 -0.52 9.71 -26.50
C ASP A 70 -1.81 9.25 -25.82
N ASN A 71 -1.69 8.34 -24.84
CA ASN A 71 -2.81 7.79 -24.09
C ASN A 71 -2.81 8.22 -22.63
N VAL A 72 -1.67 8.09 -21.94
CA VAL A 72 -1.54 8.41 -20.52
C VAL A 72 -0.22 9.10 -20.24
N VAL A 73 -0.25 10.17 -19.47
CA VAL A 73 0.90 10.92 -18.98
C VAL A 73 0.80 11.03 -17.47
N LEU A 74 1.86 10.70 -16.75
CA LEU A 74 1.97 10.95 -15.32
C LEU A 74 2.68 12.28 -15.09
N ASP A 75 1.99 13.24 -14.50
CA ASP A 75 2.54 14.54 -14.15
C ASP A 75 3.05 14.53 -12.72
N LEU A 76 4.38 14.53 -12.57
CA LEU A 76 5.03 14.40 -11.27
C LEU A 76 5.22 15.75 -10.61
N HIS A 77 4.56 15.99 -9.49
CA HIS A 77 4.67 17.21 -8.70
C HIS A 77 5.61 17.00 -7.51
N GLN A 78 6.83 17.51 -7.61
CA GLN A 78 7.82 17.43 -6.54
C GLN A 78 7.50 18.48 -5.46
N LEU A 79 7.13 18.03 -4.30
CA LEU A 79 6.69 18.84 -3.18
C LEU A 79 7.67 18.76 -2.00
N SER A 80 7.68 19.78 -1.16
CA SER A 80 8.29 19.68 0.16
C SER A 80 7.58 18.62 1.00
N THR A 81 8.20 18.17 2.09
CA THR A 81 7.56 17.20 2.99
C THR A 81 6.24 17.72 3.54
N ASP A 82 6.22 18.99 3.95
CA ASP A 82 5.03 19.61 4.53
C ASP A 82 3.90 19.76 3.50
N ASP A 83 4.23 20.23 2.29
CA ASP A 83 3.23 20.36 1.22
C ASP A 83 2.68 19.00 0.79
N PHE A 84 3.55 17.97 0.72
CA PHE A 84 3.11 16.62 0.42
C PHE A 84 2.13 16.09 1.48
N TYR A 85 2.43 16.28 2.76
CA TYR A 85 1.52 15.84 3.82
C TYR A 85 0.22 16.63 3.85
N ASN A 86 0.26 17.93 3.53
CA ASN A 86 -0.94 18.77 3.51
C ASN A 86 -1.99 18.32 2.48
N ILE A 87 -1.55 17.73 1.37
CA ILE A 87 -2.47 17.21 0.33
C ILE A 87 -2.67 15.69 0.41
N THR A 88 -2.06 15.00 1.37
CA THR A 88 -2.22 13.56 1.60
C THR A 88 -2.75 13.31 3.01
N TYR A 89 -1.89 12.90 3.94
CA TYR A 89 -2.28 12.51 5.30
C TYR A 89 -3.02 13.58 6.11
N SER A 90 -2.66 14.84 5.91
CA SER A 90 -3.21 15.98 6.68
C SER A 90 -4.27 16.75 5.90
N ALA A 91 -4.69 16.23 4.76
CA ALA A 91 -5.76 16.85 3.99
C ALA A 91 -7.02 16.96 4.83
N SER A 92 -7.64 18.14 4.79
CA SER A 92 -8.80 18.43 5.63
C SER A 92 -10.11 17.77 5.13
N ASN A 93 -10.13 17.41 3.86
CA ASN A 93 -11.25 16.76 3.18
C ASN A 93 -10.77 16.18 1.83
N ALA A 94 -11.61 15.38 1.16
CA ALA A 94 -11.27 14.78 -0.13
C ALA A 94 -10.95 15.81 -1.22
N ALA A 95 -11.59 16.96 -1.22
CA ALA A 95 -11.30 18.01 -2.21
C ALA A 95 -9.92 18.67 -2.02
N ALA A 96 -9.31 18.53 -0.85
CA ALA A 96 -7.95 18.99 -0.59
C ALA A 96 -6.89 17.95 -1.04
N GLU A 97 -7.30 16.74 -1.37
CA GLU A 97 -6.48 15.67 -1.94
C GLU A 97 -6.51 15.77 -3.47
N ASP A 98 -5.98 16.87 -3.99
CA ASP A 98 -5.96 17.16 -5.42
C ASP A 98 -4.84 16.39 -6.14
N TRP A 99 -5.07 15.08 -6.30
CA TRP A 99 -4.17 14.17 -7.00
C TRP A 99 -4.90 12.90 -7.47
N ASP A 100 -4.37 12.24 -8.48
CA ASP A 100 -4.94 11.03 -9.08
C ASP A 100 -4.24 9.75 -8.60
N LEU A 101 -2.94 9.81 -8.35
CA LEU A 101 -2.12 8.68 -7.94
C LEU A 101 -1.10 9.11 -6.89
N SER A 102 -1.04 8.46 -5.76
CA SER A 102 -0.06 8.75 -4.71
C SER A 102 0.88 7.58 -4.47
N VAL A 103 2.16 7.90 -4.27
CA VAL A 103 3.21 6.96 -3.85
C VAL A 103 3.86 7.48 -2.58
N GLY A 104 4.06 6.59 -1.60
CA GLY A 104 4.71 6.97 -0.36
C GLY A 104 3.78 7.18 0.82
N VAL A 105 2.52 6.82 0.65
CA VAL A 105 1.60 6.61 1.76
C VAL A 105 1.88 5.23 2.35
N ALA A 106 2.11 5.14 3.64
CA ALA A 106 2.53 3.91 4.29
C ALA A 106 1.71 3.62 5.54
N TRP A 107 1.49 2.35 5.79
CA TRP A 107 0.91 1.84 7.02
C TRP A 107 1.78 0.71 7.57
N GLU A 108 2.02 0.72 8.86
CA GLU A 108 2.70 -0.35 9.57
C GLU A 108 1.72 -1.12 10.46
N PRO A 109 1.93 -2.44 10.65
CA PRO A 109 0.99 -3.23 11.44
C PRO A 109 1.09 -2.91 12.93
N ASP A 110 -0.05 -2.79 13.59
CA ASP A 110 -0.13 -2.65 15.04
C ASP A 110 0.01 -4.00 15.76
N TYR A 111 -0.36 -5.09 15.08
CA TYR A 111 -0.37 -6.45 15.63
C TYR A 111 -0.31 -7.52 14.52
N LEU A 112 -0.07 -8.78 14.93
CA LEU A 112 0.05 -9.92 14.01
C LEU A 112 -1.31 -10.47 13.56
N ASP A 113 -2.04 -9.70 12.79
CA ASP A 113 -3.24 -10.17 12.10
C ASP A 113 -3.43 -9.39 10.80
N PRO A 114 -3.88 -10.01 9.70
CA PRO A 114 -4.09 -9.31 8.44
C PRO A 114 -5.04 -8.13 8.52
N SER A 115 -5.96 -8.12 9.49
CA SER A 115 -6.90 -7.01 9.68
C SER A 115 -6.21 -5.67 9.85
N THR A 116 -5.04 -5.63 10.51
CA THR A 116 -4.31 -4.38 10.72
C THR A 116 -3.91 -3.67 9.42
N TYR A 117 -3.78 -4.41 8.30
CA TYR A 117 -3.51 -3.83 6.98
C TYR A 117 -4.76 -3.55 6.17
N LEU A 118 -5.84 -4.29 6.39
CA LEU A 118 -7.03 -4.24 5.53
C LEU A 118 -8.16 -3.39 6.14
N ASP A 119 -8.28 -3.36 7.46
CA ASP A 119 -9.32 -2.55 8.13
C ASP A 119 -9.17 -1.05 7.86
N VAL A 120 -7.93 -0.57 7.69
CA VAL A 120 -7.63 0.85 7.46
C VAL A 120 -8.16 1.36 6.12
N LEU A 121 -8.51 0.46 5.20
CA LEU A 121 -9.03 0.79 3.87
C LEU A 121 -10.55 0.65 3.76
N LYS A 122 -11.22 0.28 4.86
CA LYS A 122 -12.68 0.22 4.88
C LYS A 122 -13.31 1.60 4.81
N THR A 123 -14.48 1.69 4.18
CA THR A 123 -15.23 2.94 4.07
C THR A 123 -15.63 3.52 5.43
N THR A 124 -15.65 2.69 6.47
CA THR A 124 -15.97 3.06 7.85
C THR A 124 -14.76 3.53 8.66
N ASN A 125 -13.55 3.41 8.13
CA ASN A 125 -12.33 3.88 8.78
C ASN A 125 -11.96 5.25 8.23
N SER A 126 -12.58 6.30 8.75
CA SER A 126 -12.54 7.64 8.19
C SER A 126 -11.17 8.32 8.21
N GLU A 127 -10.25 7.94 9.09
CA GLU A 127 -8.92 8.58 9.16
C GLU A 127 -8.05 8.18 7.99
N ASN A 128 -8.00 6.88 7.67
CA ASN A 128 -7.14 6.38 6.62
C ASN A 128 -7.81 6.36 5.24
N THR A 129 -9.12 6.22 5.18
CA THR A 129 -9.84 6.24 3.91
C THR A 129 -9.80 7.60 3.23
N LYS A 130 -9.80 8.70 3.98
CA LYS A 130 -9.58 10.03 3.40
C LYS A 130 -8.23 10.11 2.70
N SER A 131 -7.16 9.76 3.42
CA SER A 131 -5.79 9.87 2.91
C SER A 131 -5.45 8.85 1.84
N PHE A 132 -6.09 7.68 1.85
CA PHE A 132 -5.72 6.59 0.94
C PHE A 132 -6.70 6.43 -0.23
N MET A 133 -7.94 6.85 -0.07
CA MET A 133 -9.01 6.63 -1.04
C MET A 133 -9.64 7.91 -1.57
N GLY A 134 -9.27 9.07 -1.03
CA GLY A 134 -9.72 10.36 -1.53
C GLY A 134 -11.23 10.60 -1.42
N TYR A 135 -11.92 10.13 -0.37
CA TYR A 135 -13.34 10.44 -0.16
C TYR A 135 -13.68 10.70 1.31
N ASP A 136 -14.67 11.54 1.52
CA ASP A 136 -15.12 11.97 2.85
C ASP A 136 -16.38 11.24 3.33
N ASP A 137 -17.21 10.76 2.40
CA ASP A 137 -18.49 10.14 2.68
C ASP A 137 -18.50 8.67 2.24
N PRO A 138 -18.65 7.71 3.20
CA PRO A 138 -18.74 6.29 2.89
C PRO A 138 -19.98 5.90 2.07
N ASN A 139 -20.91 6.82 1.85
CA ASN A 139 -22.09 6.64 1.01
C ASN A 139 -22.04 7.47 -0.28
N SER A 140 -20.88 7.99 -0.64
CA SER A 140 -20.70 8.77 -1.86
C SER A 140 -20.91 7.90 -3.12
N GLN A 141 -21.22 8.57 -4.24
CA GLN A 141 -21.33 7.87 -5.54
C GLN A 141 -20.01 7.21 -5.97
N ALA A 142 -18.86 7.78 -5.57
CA ALA A 142 -17.55 7.19 -5.84
C ALA A 142 -17.40 5.84 -5.16
N VAL A 143 -17.75 5.74 -3.89
CA VAL A 143 -17.76 4.48 -3.12
C VAL A 143 -18.64 3.42 -3.76
N GLU A 144 -19.83 3.82 -4.23
CA GLU A 144 -20.77 2.92 -4.90
C GLU A 144 -20.26 2.46 -6.26
N LYS A 145 -19.77 3.38 -7.09
CA LYS A 145 -19.25 3.08 -8.44
C LYS A 145 -18.03 2.16 -8.40
N VAL A 146 -17.15 2.35 -7.44
CA VAL A 146 -15.94 1.53 -7.25
C VAL A 146 -16.27 0.17 -6.62
N GLY A 147 -17.40 0.06 -5.92
CA GLY A 147 -17.81 -1.17 -5.25
C GLY A 147 -17.15 -1.40 -3.89
N LEU A 148 -16.67 -0.35 -3.21
CA LEU A 148 -15.98 -0.46 -1.92
C LEU A 148 -16.81 -1.12 -0.81
N LYS A 149 -18.14 -1.12 -0.92
CA LYS A 149 -19.01 -1.86 0.03
C LYS A 149 -18.81 -3.37 -0.04
N GLU A 150 -18.44 -3.91 -1.20
CA GLU A 150 -18.06 -5.33 -1.31
C GLU A 150 -16.76 -5.61 -0.56
N TYR A 151 -15.78 -4.72 -0.67
CA TYR A 151 -14.55 -4.82 0.10
C TYR A 151 -14.81 -4.78 1.61
N ASP A 152 -15.61 -3.83 2.08
CA ASP A 152 -16.02 -3.77 3.50
C ASP A 152 -16.60 -5.10 3.98
N GLN A 153 -17.49 -5.70 3.19
CA GLN A 153 -18.12 -6.99 3.53
C GLN A 153 -17.10 -8.13 3.60
N LEU A 154 -16.14 -8.18 2.67
CA LEU A 154 -15.09 -9.20 2.69
C LEU A 154 -14.22 -9.10 3.94
N VAL A 155 -13.84 -7.89 4.33
CA VAL A 155 -13.06 -7.65 5.54
C VAL A 155 -13.87 -7.97 6.80
N ASP A 156 -15.14 -7.57 6.86
CA ASP A 156 -16.03 -7.86 7.98
C ASP A 156 -16.27 -9.37 8.16
N ASP A 157 -16.44 -10.11 7.08
CA ASP A 157 -16.62 -11.55 7.13
C ASP A 157 -15.34 -12.30 7.55
N ALA A 158 -14.18 -11.73 7.20
CA ALA A 158 -12.91 -12.24 7.69
C ALA A 158 -12.74 -11.95 9.20
N SER A 159 -13.12 -10.77 9.66
CA SER A 159 -12.97 -10.37 11.06
C SER A 159 -13.85 -11.19 12.02
N LYS A 160 -15.00 -11.64 11.56
CA LYS A 160 -15.92 -12.50 12.33
C LYS A 160 -15.41 -13.93 12.54
N GLU A 161 -14.47 -14.38 11.70
CA GLU A 161 -13.86 -15.70 11.86
C GLU A 161 -12.81 -15.66 12.98
N THR A 162 -13.13 -16.26 14.11
CA THR A 162 -12.28 -16.25 15.30
C THR A 162 -11.84 -17.64 15.76
N THR A 163 -12.33 -18.69 15.11
CA THR A 163 -12.15 -20.08 15.55
C THR A 163 -11.12 -20.83 14.70
N ASP A 164 -11.10 -20.60 13.40
CA ASP A 164 -10.18 -21.22 12.46
C ASP A 164 -9.29 -20.18 11.78
N LEU A 165 -8.04 -20.09 12.19
CA LEU A 165 -7.07 -19.15 11.64
C LEU A 165 -6.83 -19.35 10.15
N LYS A 166 -6.90 -20.58 9.64
CA LYS A 166 -6.72 -20.85 8.23
C LYS A 166 -7.86 -20.23 7.43
N VAL A 167 -9.08 -20.49 7.83
CA VAL A 167 -10.29 -19.92 7.21
C VAL A 167 -10.27 -18.38 7.30
N ARG A 168 -9.88 -17.84 8.46
CA ARG A 168 -9.72 -16.40 8.64
C ARG A 168 -8.75 -15.80 7.62
N TYR A 169 -7.58 -16.38 7.48
CA TYR A 169 -6.55 -15.88 6.55
C TYR A 169 -6.94 -16.06 5.09
N GLU A 170 -7.66 -17.12 4.73
CA GLU A 170 -8.20 -17.29 3.39
C GLU A 170 -9.24 -16.21 3.05
N LYS A 171 -10.06 -15.81 4.01
CA LYS A 171 -11.02 -14.70 3.83
C LYS A 171 -10.30 -13.36 3.64
N TYR A 172 -9.28 -13.05 4.45
CA TYR A 172 -8.49 -11.84 4.27
C TYR A 172 -7.71 -11.84 2.94
N ALA A 173 -7.22 -12.99 2.50
CA ALA A 173 -6.58 -13.11 1.19
C ALA A 173 -7.54 -12.77 0.04
N LYS A 174 -8.83 -13.09 0.17
CA LYS A 174 -9.86 -12.68 -0.80
C LYS A 174 -10.08 -11.17 -0.79
N ALA A 175 -10.15 -10.55 0.39
CA ALA A 175 -10.26 -9.10 0.49
C ALA A 175 -9.03 -8.39 -0.12
N GLN A 176 -7.82 -8.91 0.11
CA GLN A 176 -6.59 -8.42 -0.51
C GLN A 176 -6.60 -8.59 -2.02
N ALA A 177 -7.08 -9.73 -2.52
CA ALA A 177 -7.19 -9.98 -3.96
C ALA A 177 -8.17 -8.99 -4.61
N TRP A 178 -9.32 -8.77 -4.00
CA TRP A 178 -10.31 -7.79 -4.46
C TRP A 178 -9.68 -6.38 -4.55
N LEU A 179 -8.97 -5.97 -3.51
CA LEU A 179 -8.32 -4.65 -3.46
C LEU A 179 -7.29 -4.46 -4.58
N THR A 180 -6.52 -5.49 -4.88
CA THR A 180 -5.54 -5.45 -5.98
C THR A 180 -6.23 -5.47 -7.35
N ASP A 181 -7.27 -6.28 -7.51
CA ASP A 181 -8.00 -6.44 -8.77
C ASP A 181 -8.83 -5.18 -9.12
N SER A 182 -9.30 -4.46 -8.09
CA SER A 182 -9.96 -3.17 -8.27
C SER A 182 -9.04 -2.05 -8.75
N ALA A 183 -7.72 -2.27 -8.77
CA ALA A 183 -6.68 -1.28 -9.09
C ALA A 183 -6.65 -0.03 -8.16
N LEU A 184 -7.35 -0.05 -7.03
CA LEU A 184 -7.24 1.00 -6.01
C LEU A 184 -5.86 1.00 -5.34
N TYR A 185 -5.23 -0.18 -5.29
CA TYR A 185 -3.87 -0.37 -4.81
C TYR A 185 -3.04 -1.13 -5.84
N ILE A 186 -1.93 -0.53 -6.25
CA ILE A 186 -1.01 -1.11 -7.22
C ILE A 186 0.21 -1.64 -6.48
N PRO A 187 0.38 -2.97 -6.32
CA PRO A 187 1.58 -3.54 -5.74
C PRO A 187 2.80 -3.24 -6.63
N THR A 188 3.81 -2.58 -6.08
CA THR A 188 4.99 -2.16 -6.84
C THR A 188 6.25 -2.88 -6.41
N THR A 189 6.53 -2.91 -5.11
CA THR A 189 7.76 -3.47 -4.56
C THR A 189 7.51 -4.19 -3.26
N THR A 190 8.34 -5.16 -2.96
CA THR A 190 8.38 -5.83 -1.65
C THR A 190 9.65 -5.41 -0.93
N TYR A 191 9.53 -5.01 0.32
CA TYR A 191 10.70 -4.84 1.19
C TYR A 191 11.30 -6.20 1.47
N ASN A 192 12.39 -6.51 0.79
CA ASN A 192 13.07 -7.79 0.90
C ASN A 192 14.43 -7.61 1.55
N GLY A 193 14.60 -8.18 2.70
CA GLY A 193 15.86 -8.18 3.41
C GLY A 193 16.00 -7.06 4.44
N ALA A 194 16.72 -7.39 5.48
CA ALA A 194 17.11 -6.44 6.50
C ALA A 194 18.19 -5.51 5.93
N ALA A 195 18.03 -4.22 6.15
CA ALA A 195 19.15 -3.30 6.05
C ALA A 195 20.28 -3.79 6.97
N ALA A 196 21.52 -3.65 6.55
CA ALA A 196 22.65 -3.87 7.44
C ALA A 196 22.59 -2.83 8.56
N VAL A 197 22.21 -3.24 9.75
CA VAL A 197 22.11 -2.36 10.92
C VAL A 197 23.32 -2.58 11.80
N VAL A 198 24.03 -1.50 12.06
CA VAL A 198 25.08 -1.46 13.07
C VAL A 198 24.43 -1.01 14.39
N SER A 199 24.45 -1.85 15.40
CA SER A 199 23.75 -1.61 16.65
C SER A 199 24.54 -2.06 17.86
N ARG A 200 24.30 -1.41 18.99
CA ARG A 200 24.72 -1.85 20.33
C ARG A 200 23.62 -2.64 21.06
N ILE A 201 22.48 -2.83 20.42
CA ILE A 201 21.38 -3.58 21.01
C ILE A 201 21.70 -5.10 20.90
N LYS A 202 21.64 -5.78 22.04
CA LYS A 202 21.85 -7.23 22.07
C LYS A 202 20.83 -7.93 21.17
N PRO A 203 21.26 -8.85 20.30
CA PRO A 203 20.37 -9.55 19.37
C PRO A 203 19.18 -10.16 20.11
N PHE A 204 17.99 -9.98 19.54
CA PHE A 204 16.72 -10.53 20.05
C PHE A 204 16.32 -10.13 21.47
N SER A 205 16.98 -9.14 22.09
CA SER A 205 16.61 -8.70 23.43
C SER A 205 15.18 -8.11 23.48
N GLY A 206 14.66 -7.60 22.37
CA GLY A 206 13.28 -7.15 22.24
C GLY A 206 12.29 -8.23 21.79
N ALA A 207 12.73 -9.50 21.62
CA ALA A 207 11.87 -10.57 21.06
C ALA A 207 10.65 -10.93 21.92
N TYR A 208 10.67 -10.56 23.18
CA TYR A 208 9.56 -10.79 24.12
C TYR A 208 8.61 -9.58 24.22
N ALA A 209 8.87 -8.52 23.47
CA ALA A 209 7.92 -7.45 23.28
C ALA A 209 6.70 -7.95 22.49
N GLN A 210 5.66 -7.13 22.42
CA GLN A 210 4.42 -7.55 21.77
C GLN A 210 4.67 -8.18 20.41
N ALA A 211 4.05 -9.35 20.21
CA ALA A 211 4.19 -10.07 18.96
C ALA A 211 3.72 -9.21 17.79
N GLY A 212 4.51 -9.18 16.73
CA GLY A 212 4.13 -8.67 15.44
C GLY A 212 4.39 -7.22 15.16
N ASP A 213 4.60 -6.44 16.16
CA ASP A 213 4.88 -5.05 15.93
C ASP A 213 6.37 -4.82 15.69
N LYS A 214 6.71 -4.42 14.49
CA LYS A 214 8.08 -4.09 14.09
C LYS A 214 8.42 -2.61 14.19
N GLY A 215 7.41 -1.75 14.20
CA GLY A 215 7.54 -0.30 14.24
C GLY A 215 7.35 0.30 15.62
N SER A 216 6.97 -0.51 16.60
CA SER A 216 6.55 -0.02 17.90
C SER A 216 7.69 0.50 18.77
N THR A 217 7.49 1.69 19.25
CA THR A 217 8.29 2.27 20.34
C THR A 217 8.13 1.54 21.69
N TYR A 218 7.14 0.67 21.82
CA TYR A 218 6.87 -0.11 23.04
C TYR A 218 7.92 -1.17 23.33
N TYR A 219 8.75 -1.53 22.38
CA TYR A 219 9.85 -2.46 22.56
C TYR A 219 11.00 -1.94 23.40
N PHE A 220 11.17 -0.65 23.52
CA PHE A 220 12.34 -0.05 24.15
C PHE A 220 12.60 -0.57 25.56
N LYS A 221 11.58 -0.80 26.36
CA LYS A 221 11.74 -1.29 27.73
C LYS A 221 12.34 -2.70 27.82
N TYR A 222 12.31 -3.48 26.77
CA TYR A 222 12.85 -4.84 26.71
C TYR A 222 14.22 -4.89 26.07
N LEU A 223 14.63 -3.84 25.37
CA LEU A 223 15.92 -3.80 24.69
C LEU A 223 17.05 -3.75 25.72
N LYS A 224 18.07 -4.54 25.45
CA LYS A 224 19.31 -4.56 26.23
C LYS A 224 20.44 -4.07 25.37
N SER A 225 21.14 -3.05 25.81
CA SER A 225 22.32 -2.53 25.15
C SER A 225 23.60 -3.19 25.70
N GLN A 226 24.69 -3.06 24.97
CA GLN A 226 26.06 -3.37 25.37
C GLN A 226 26.98 -2.21 24.98
N ASP A 227 28.19 -2.18 25.53
CA ASP A 227 29.12 -1.07 25.29
C ASP A 227 29.67 -1.05 23.87
N ASP A 228 29.93 -2.23 23.30
CA ASP A 228 30.46 -2.38 21.95
C ASP A 228 29.37 -2.67 20.92
N ILE A 229 29.71 -2.45 19.65
CA ILE A 229 28.88 -2.80 18.51
C ILE A 229 28.70 -4.34 18.46
N VAL A 230 27.45 -4.77 18.19
CA VAL A 230 27.15 -6.19 17.98
C VAL A 230 27.88 -6.71 16.75
N THR A 231 28.72 -7.72 16.95
CA THR A 231 29.44 -8.38 15.85
C THR A 231 28.53 -9.36 15.11
N LYS A 232 28.87 -9.65 13.83
CA LYS A 232 28.20 -10.72 13.08
C LYS A 232 28.21 -12.05 13.82
N LYS A 233 29.32 -12.39 14.48
CA LYS A 233 29.42 -13.61 15.26
C LYS A 233 28.45 -13.67 16.43
N GLN A 234 28.27 -12.57 17.14
CA GLN A 234 27.27 -12.48 18.23
C GLN A 234 25.85 -12.64 17.67
N TYR A 235 25.55 -11.96 16.57
CA TYR A 235 24.25 -12.07 15.91
C TYR A 235 23.96 -13.51 15.47
N ASP A 236 24.87 -14.13 14.72
CA ASP A 236 24.71 -15.50 14.23
C ASP A 236 24.57 -16.53 15.37
N SER A 237 25.26 -16.30 16.51
CA SER A 237 25.15 -17.16 17.68
C SER A 237 23.82 -17.02 18.42
N ALA A 238 23.20 -15.85 18.38
CA ALA A 238 21.91 -15.60 19.01
C ALA A 238 20.73 -16.05 18.13
N TYR A 239 20.94 -16.16 16.82
CA TYR A 239 19.92 -16.60 15.86
C TYR A 239 19.71 -18.13 15.84
N LYS A 240 20.62 -18.90 16.40
CA LYS A 240 20.52 -20.36 16.50
C LYS A 240 19.61 -20.79 17.63
#